data_a6f470e92e6199a4a2cdeb38c0fbfea2
#
_entry.id   a6f470e92e6199a4a2cdeb38c0fbfea2
#
_cell.length_a   1.000
_cell.length_b   1.000
_cell.length_c   1.000
_cell.angle_alpha   90.00
_cell.angle_beta   90.00
_cell.angle_gamma   90.00
#
_symmetry.space_group_name_H-M   'P 1'
#
loop_
_entity.id
_entity.type
_entity.pdbx_description
1 polymer ?
#
loop_
_entity_poly.entity_id
_entity_poly.type
_entity_poly.pdbx_seq_one_letter_code
_entity_poly.pdbx_strand_id
1 'polypeptide(L)'
;MSQPYGISCKGGLNTNLNQLELLGQPGFATKLKNFEVDPDGGYRRINGYSPFGGGSAARPNSSNSILGLQVYADGVIACSGTNVYFSQTGTSWLQINKASVSGSGDNHTTFSGRSAAARTSQGQASFAIFEGDSDYGEVIITDEGSGAKPMYFKMTGTDSDITNRTFFAKEITVSGTVYPKYCVIHDKHLVVAGAATAPNTIYYSGTNDIDDFTSTG
;
A
#
# COMPACT_ATOMS: atom_id res chain seq x y z
N MET A 1 7.75 23.84 -53.43
CA MET A 1 6.84 23.05 -52.56
C MET A 1 7.70 22.43 -51.48
N SER A 2 7.48 22.76 -50.21
CA SER A 2 8.17 22.12 -49.11
C SER A 2 7.52 20.77 -48.86
N GLN A 3 8.29 19.68 -48.92
CA GLN A 3 7.79 18.38 -48.52
C GLN A 3 7.60 18.34 -47.00
N PRO A 4 6.47 17.86 -46.49
CA PRO A 4 6.30 17.68 -45.07
C PRO A 4 7.25 16.58 -44.58
N TYR A 5 8.12 16.90 -43.66
CA TYR A 5 9.03 15.94 -43.02
C TYR A 5 8.33 15.38 -41.75
N GLY A 6 7.99 14.14 -41.80
CA GLY A 6 7.40 13.45 -40.64
C GLY A 6 8.46 12.79 -39.78
N ILE A 7 8.48 13.10 -38.50
CA ILE A 7 9.31 12.42 -37.50
C ILE A 7 8.46 11.44 -36.74
N SER A 8 8.84 10.17 -36.76
CA SER A 8 8.20 9.15 -35.93
C SER A 8 8.71 9.24 -34.50
N CYS A 9 7.88 9.58 -33.56
CA CYS A 9 8.24 9.72 -32.13
C CYS A 9 8.18 8.36 -31.39
N LYS A 10 8.81 7.33 -31.92
CA LYS A 10 8.79 5.97 -31.32
C LYS A 10 9.96 5.66 -30.39
N GLY A 11 10.94 6.55 -30.29
CA GLY A 11 12.20 6.30 -29.59
C GLY A 11 12.12 6.34 -28.07
N GLY A 12 11.05 6.93 -27.50
CA GLY A 12 10.93 7.07 -26.07
C GLY A 12 11.81 8.16 -25.46
N LEU A 13 12.00 8.11 -24.15
CA LEU A 13 12.84 9.03 -23.40
C LEU A 13 14.28 8.50 -23.35
N ASN A 14 15.24 9.27 -23.82
CA ASN A 14 16.66 8.96 -23.70
C ASN A 14 17.39 10.12 -23.03
N THR A 15 17.80 9.90 -21.79
CA THR A 15 18.53 10.89 -20.98
C THR A 15 20.04 10.68 -20.96
N ASN A 16 20.53 9.60 -21.57
CA ASN A 16 21.94 9.21 -21.52
C ASN A 16 22.76 9.77 -22.69
N LEU A 17 22.10 10.10 -23.80
CA LEU A 17 22.76 10.67 -24.98
C LEU A 17 22.70 12.19 -24.94
N ASN A 18 23.75 12.82 -25.42
CA ASN A 18 23.76 14.26 -25.61
C ASN A 18 22.91 14.65 -26.85
N GLN A 19 22.57 15.92 -26.97
CA GLN A 19 21.68 16.41 -28.02
C GLN A 19 22.28 16.20 -29.45
N LEU A 20 23.59 16.20 -29.57
CA LEU A 20 24.27 16.00 -30.88
C LEU A 20 24.18 14.53 -31.30
N GLU A 21 24.32 13.60 -30.37
CA GLU A 21 24.18 12.17 -30.65
C GLU A 21 22.74 11.79 -31.00
N LEU A 22 21.76 12.51 -30.46
CA LEU A 22 20.35 12.31 -30.78
C LEU A 22 19.94 12.86 -32.15
N LEU A 23 20.71 13.76 -32.76
CA LEU A 23 20.46 14.25 -34.14
C LEU A 23 20.47 13.13 -35.16
N GLY A 24 21.25 12.08 -34.95
CA GLY A 24 21.28 10.89 -35.79
C GLY A 24 20.17 9.88 -35.53
N GLN A 25 19.37 10.08 -34.49
CA GLN A 25 18.32 9.16 -34.03
C GLN A 25 17.00 9.90 -33.83
N PRO A 26 16.31 10.28 -34.90
CA PRO A 26 15.05 11.01 -34.77
C PRO A 26 13.98 10.18 -34.05
N GLY A 27 13.17 10.86 -33.26
CA GLY A 27 12.05 10.21 -32.54
C GLY A 27 12.28 9.95 -31.05
N PHE A 28 13.48 10.26 -30.53
CA PHE A 28 13.73 10.26 -29.10
C PHE A 28 13.44 11.63 -28.47
N ALA A 29 12.96 11.63 -27.24
CA ALA A 29 12.84 12.82 -26.41
C ALA A 29 13.93 12.84 -25.34
N THR A 30 14.54 14.00 -25.11
CA THR A 30 15.49 14.20 -24.00
C THR A 30 14.77 14.58 -22.70
N LYS A 31 13.53 15.06 -22.79
CA LYS A 31 12.70 15.44 -21.65
C LYS A 31 11.23 15.21 -21.99
N LEU A 32 10.56 14.45 -21.17
CA LEU A 32 9.11 14.28 -21.23
C LEU A 32 8.50 14.84 -19.93
N LYS A 33 7.50 15.71 -20.05
CA LYS A 33 6.74 16.23 -18.93
C LYS A 33 5.26 16.12 -19.27
N ASN A 34 4.53 15.37 -18.45
CA ASN A 34 3.11 15.08 -18.64
C ASN A 34 2.78 14.33 -19.96
N PHE A 35 3.75 13.56 -20.47
CA PHE A 35 3.59 12.68 -21.61
C PHE A 35 4.16 11.31 -21.30
N GLU A 36 3.57 10.28 -21.88
CA GLU A 36 4.06 8.91 -21.87
C GLU A 36 4.21 8.41 -23.31
N VAL A 37 5.00 7.36 -23.49
CA VAL A 37 5.14 6.71 -24.79
C VAL A 37 3.87 5.94 -25.08
N ASP A 38 3.27 6.14 -26.23
CA ASP A 38 2.12 5.39 -26.69
C ASP A 38 2.57 4.02 -27.25
N PRO A 39 1.96 2.90 -26.84
CA PRO A 39 2.27 1.58 -27.41
C PRO A 39 2.12 1.52 -28.94
N ASP A 40 1.20 2.29 -29.51
CA ASP A 40 0.97 2.37 -30.95
C ASP A 40 1.96 3.30 -31.67
N GLY A 41 2.86 3.91 -30.93
CA GLY A 41 3.92 4.80 -31.37
C GLY A 41 3.55 6.27 -31.20
N GLY A 42 4.57 7.06 -30.84
CA GLY A 42 4.42 8.47 -30.52
C GLY A 42 4.37 8.75 -29.02
N TYR A 43 3.91 9.94 -28.68
CA TYR A 43 3.75 10.38 -27.30
C TYR A 43 2.31 10.83 -27.09
N ARG A 44 1.68 10.29 -26.06
CA ARG A 44 0.37 10.76 -25.63
C ARG A 44 0.48 11.55 -24.33
N ARG A 45 -0.38 12.50 -24.15
CA ARG A 45 -0.48 13.22 -22.89
C ARG A 45 -0.99 12.26 -21.82
N ILE A 46 -0.33 12.24 -20.66
CA ILE A 46 -0.86 11.54 -19.48
C ILE A 46 -2.22 12.15 -19.16
N ASN A 47 -3.23 11.30 -19.05
CA ASN A 47 -4.54 11.73 -18.63
C ASN A 47 -4.45 12.41 -17.25
N GLY A 48 -5.18 13.49 -17.08
CA GLY A 48 -5.32 14.10 -15.77
C GLY A 48 -5.88 13.10 -14.79
N TYR A 49 -5.46 13.17 -13.54
CA TYR A 49 -6.05 12.42 -12.43
C TYR A 49 -6.86 13.36 -11.55
N SER A 50 -7.93 12.86 -11.00
CA SER A 50 -8.68 13.51 -9.95
C SER A 50 -8.30 12.90 -8.60
N PRO A 51 -8.36 13.67 -7.51
CA PRO A 51 -8.16 13.11 -6.19
C PRO A 51 -9.16 11.99 -5.91
N PHE A 52 -8.73 10.97 -5.18
CA PHE A 52 -9.65 9.98 -4.63
C PHE A 52 -10.65 10.68 -3.70
N GLY A 53 -11.94 10.58 -4.01
CA GLY A 53 -12.99 11.39 -3.38
C GLY A 53 -13.42 12.64 -4.17
N GLY A 54 -12.83 12.90 -5.33
CA GLY A 54 -13.20 14.02 -6.20
C GLY A 54 -13.03 15.38 -5.53
N GLY A 55 -13.97 16.29 -5.74
CA GLY A 55 -13.96 17.64 -5.14
C GLY A 55 -14.13 17.66 -3.62
N SER A 56 -14.60 16.59 -3.02
CA SER A 56 -14.77 16.41 -1.57
C SER A 56 -13.70 15.53 -0.94
N ALA A 57 -12.57 15.32 -1.63
CA ALA A 57 -11.50 14.48 -1.15
C ALA A 57 -10.97 14.95 0.21
N ALA A 58 -10.89 14.01 1.15
CA ALA A 58 -10.33 14.23 2.48
C ALA A 58 -8.97 13.54 2.61
N ARG A 59 -8.18 13.99 3.57
CA ARG A 59 -6.93 13.32 3.95
C ARG A 59 -7.20 12.39 5.13
N PRO A 60 -6.53 11.21 5.21
CA PRO A 60 -6.62 10.34 6.38
C PRO A 60 -6.19 11.06 7.66
N ASN A 61 -5.19 11.91 7.54
CA ASN A 61 -4.69 12.76 8.62
C ASN A 61 -4.16 14.06 8.02
N SER A 62 -4.60 15.19 8.55
CA SER A 62 -4.21 16.52 8.05
C SER A 62 -2.75 16.88 8.36
N SER A 63 -2.14 16.26 9.38
CA SER A 63 -0.85 16.64 9.92
C SER A 63 0.30 15.71 9.52
N ASN A 64 0.00 14.50 9.03
CA ASN A 64 1.03 13.49 8.76
C ASN A 64 1.08 13.10 7.29
N SER A 65 2.27 12.71 6.84
CA SER A 65 2.46 12.15 5.51
C SER A 65 1.80 10.78 5.38
N ILE A 66 1.42 10.43 4.16
CA ILE A 66 1.01 9.07 3.81
C ILE A 66 2.28 8.23 3.64
N LEU A 67 2.37 7.17 4.40
CA LEU A 67 3.54 6.28 4.49
C LEU A 67 3.33 4.96 3.75
N GLY A 68 2.13 4.74 3.25
CA GLY A 68 1.78 3.58 2.45
C GLY A 68 0.30 3.56 2.12
N LEU A 69 -0.01 2.98 0.96
CA LEU A 69 -1.37 2.82 0.44
C LEU A 69 -1.53 1.40 -0.09
N GLN A 70 -2.68 0.81 0.17
CA GLN A 70 -3.05 -0.49 -0.38
C GLN A 70 -4.54 -0.48 -0.77
N VAL A 71 -4.83 -0.89 -1.98
CA VAL A 71 -6.22 -1.17 -2.37
C VAL A 71 -6.68 -2.42 -1.64
N TYR A 72 -7.82 -2.35 -1.00
CA TYR A 72 -8.38 -3.45 -0.23
C TYR A 72 -9.90 -3.43 -0.33
N ALA A 73 -10.47 -4.56 -0.70
CA ALA A 73 -11.91 -4.65 -0.97
C ALA A 73 -12.36 -3.59 -1.98
N ASP A 74 -13.38 -2.83 -1.64
CA ASP A 74 -13.92 -1.73 -2.42
C ASP A 74 -13.40 -0.35 -2.01
N GLY A 75 -12.24 -0.30 -1.35
CA GLY A 75 -11.65 0.94 -0.85
C GLY A 75 -10.13 0.93 -0.81
N VAL A 76 -9.59 1.80 0.02
CA VAL A 76 -8.16 2.00 0.20
C VAL A 76 -7.79 2.02 1.67
N ILE A 77 -6.79 1.24 2.05
CA ILE A 77 -6.10 1.37 3.34
C ILE A 77 -4.94 2.35 3.17
N ALA A 78 -4.83 3.28 4.11
CA ALA A 78 -3.74 4.26 4.17
C ALA A 78 -3.05 4.22 5.53
N CYS A 79 -1.72 4.17 5.52
CA CYS A 79 -0.92 4.41 6.72
C CYS A 79 -0.50 5.88 6.77
N SER A 80 -0.82 6.58 7.86
CA SER A 80 -0.45 7.98 8.05
C SER A 80 -0.03 8.23 9.50
N GLY A 81 1.23 8.62 9.70
CA GLY A 81 1.83 8.66 11.03
C GLY A 81 1.79 7.28 11.68
N THR A 82 1.33 7.22 12.91
CA THR A 82 1.19 5.97 13.67
C THR A 82 -0.16 5.26 13.44
N ASN A 83 -1.01 5.79 12.61
CA ASN A 83 -2.37 5.31 12.41
C ASN A 83 -2.57 4.64 11.06
N VAL A 84 -3.56 3.77 11.03
CA VAL A 84 -4.06 3.09 9.83
C VAL A 84 -5.51 3.48 9.61
N TYR A 85 -5.82 3.84 8.39
CA TYR A 85 -7.13 4.34 8.00
C TYR A 85 -7.66 3.52 6.82
N PHE A 86 -8.97 3.42 6.74
CA PHE A 86 -9.67 2.88 5.57
C PHE A 86 -10.63 3.92 5.02
N SER A 87 -10.77 3.99 3.71
CA SER A 87 -11.80 4.78 3.04
C SER A 87 -12.30 4.06 1.81
N GLN A 88 -13.59 4.02 1.65
CA GLN A 88 -14.27 3.50 0.47
C GLN A 88 -14.35 4.55 -0.64
N THR A 89 -14.54 5.79 -0.29
CA THR A 89 -14.87 6.87 -1.24
C THR A 89 -13.79 7.96 -1.35
N GLY A 90 -12.86 8.02 -0.40
CA GLY A 90 -11.89 9.12 -0.31
C GLY A 90 -12.42 10.42 0.28
N THR A 91 -13.71 10.49 0.59
CA THR A 91 -14.34 11.70 1.19
C THR A 91 -14.28 11.69 2.72
N SER A 92 -14.17 10.50 3.30
CA SER A 92 -14.00 10.29 4.74
C SER A 92 -13.06 9.12 4.99
N TRP A 93 -12.36 9.12 6.11
CA TRP A 93 -11.41 8.10 6.50
C TRP A 93 -11.71 7.60 7.91
N LEU A 94 -11.92 6.31 8.02
CA LEU A 94 -12.13 5.63 9.28
C LEU A 94 -10.78 5.13 9.82
N GLN A 95 -10.42 5.52 11.02
CA GLN A 95 -9.24 4.98 11.69
C GLN A 95 -9.53 3.56 12.17
N ILE A 96 -8.81 2.57 11.62
CA ILE A 96 -9.05 1.14 11.88
C ILE A 96 -8.10 0.51 12.89
N ASN A 97 -7.14 1.24 13.43
CA ASN A 97 -6.20 0.78 14.44
C ASN A 97 -6.45 1.38 15.84
N LYS A 98 -7.67 1.72 16.17
CA LYS A 98 -8.05 2.20 17.51
C LYS A 98 -8.16 1.03 18.50
N ALA A 99 -7.73 1.24 19.74
CA ALA A 99 -7.67 0.20 20.79
C ALA A 99 -9.03 -0.26 21.30
N SER A 100 -10.03 0.57 21.30
CA SER A 100 -11.43 0.24 21.57
C SER A 100 -12.29 1.41 21.15
N VAL A 101 -13.45 1.11 20.66
CA VAL A 101 -14.46 2.11 20.40
C VAL A 101 -15.60 1.88 21.37
N SER A 102 -15.67 2.72 22.38
CA SER A 102 -16.84 2.83 23.23
C SER A 102 -17.66 4.02 22.75
N GLY A 103 -18.72 3.76 21.98
CA GLY A 103 -19.66 4.79 21.52
C GLY A 103 -20.50 4.30 20.35
N SER A 104 -21.78 4.65 20.32
CA SER A 104 -22.66 4.34 19.21
C SER A 104 -22.20 5.11 17.97
N GLY A 105 -21.75 4.41 16.94
CA GLY A 105 -21.37 4.98 15.64
C GLY A 105 -20.03 4.51 15.08
N ASP A 106 -19.13 4.00 15.91
CA ASP A 106 -17.83 3.46 15.47
C ASP A 106 -17.74 1.97 15.82
N ASN A 107 -18.60 1.14 15.32
CA ASN A 107 -18.77 -0.26 15.75
C ASN A 107 -17.72 -1.24 15.21
N HIS A 108 -16.51 -0.78 14.79
CA HIS A 108 -15.92 -1.54 13.72
C HIS A 108 -14.55 -2.11 13.99
N THR A 109 -13.99 -1.95 15.20
CA THR A 109 -12.68 -2.52 15.45
C THR A 109 -12.63 -3.19 16.80
N THR A 110 -12.61 -4.50 16.82
CA THR A 110 -12.29 -5.27 18.02
C THR A 110 -10.78 -5.52 18.00
N PHE A 111 -10.03 -4.74 18.78
CA PHE A 111 -8.63 -5.06 19.05
C PHE A 111 -8.54 -5.98 20.24
N SER A 112 -8.10 -7.19 20.05
CA SER A 112 -7.74 -8.08 21.13
C SER A 112 -6.37 -7.66 21.69
N GLY A 113 -6.38 -6.93 22.79
CA GLY A 113 -5.20 -6.74 23.62
C GLY A 113 -4.23 -5.62 23.26
N ARG A 114 -4.64 -4.57 22.53
CA ARG A 114 -3.74 -3.48 22.09
C ARG A 114 -4.09 -2.09 22.57
N SER A 115 -3.02 -1.29 22.81
CA SER A 115 -3.11 0.17 22.88
C SER A 115 -3.20 0.77 21.47
N ALA A 116 -3.76 1.99 21.35
CA ALA A 116 -4.10 2.65 20.09
C ALA A 116 -2.95 2.89 19.09
N ALA A 117 -1.70 2.68 19.46
CA ALA A 117 -0.55 2.89 18.59
C ALA A 117 -0.10 1.57 17.96
N ALA A 118 -0.65 1.27 16.81
CA ALA A 118 -0.26 0.11 16.04
C ALA A 118 1.12 0.27 15.37
N ARG A 119 1.56 1.49 15.13
CA ARG A 119 2.82 1.85 14.50
C ARG A 119 3.63 2.72 15.45
N THR A 120 4.90 2.38 15.62
CA THR A 120 5.79 3.10 16.54
C THR A 120 6.61 4.18 15.86
N SER A 121 6.62 4.22 14.54
CA SER A 121 7.43 5.16 13.77
C SER A 121 6.69 5.67 12.53
N GLN A 122 7.29 6.66 11.90
CA GLN A 122 6.85 7.19 10.61
C GLN A 122 7.55 6.50 9.43
N GLY A 123 7.96 5.23 9.59
CA GLY A 123 8.55 4.44 8.52
C GLY A 123 7.54 4.05 7.44
N GLN A 124 8.04 3.74 6.26
CA GLN A 124 7.19 3.24 5.17
C GLN A 124 6.50 1.93 5.57
N ALA A 125 5.27 1.76 5.13
CA ALA A 125 4.51 0.53 5.32
C ALA A 125 4.67 -0.39 4.10
N SER A 126 4.89 -1.66 4.37
CA SER A 126 4.79 -2.74 3.38
C SER A 126 3.49 -3.49 3.61
N PHE A 127 2.85 -3.91 2.53
CA PHE A 127 1.55 -4.56 2.56
C PHE A 127 1.61 -5.90 1.85
N ALA A 128 0.86 -6.87 2.38
CA ALA A 128 0.54 -8.11 1.70
C ALA A 128 -0.94 -8.42 1.90
N ILE A 129 -1.57 -9.08 0.95
CA ILE A 129 -2.96 -9.53 1.05
C ILE A 129 -2.95 -11.04 1.04
N PHE A 130 -3.55 -11.64 2.06
CA PHE A 130 -3.77 -13.06 2.18
C PHE A 130 -5.25 -13.36 1.88
N GLU A 131 -5.49 -14.25 0.94
CA GLU A 131 -6.84 -14.73 0.63
C GLU A 131 -7.24 -15.81 1.65
N GLY A 132 -7.62 -15.38 2.84
CA GLY A 132 -8.12 -16.25 3.90
C GLY A 132 -9.64 -16.43 3.83
N ASP A 133 -10.22 -16.90 4.95
CA ASP A 133 -11.66 -17.20 5.06
C ASP A 133 -12.57 -15.96 5.20
N SER A 134 -12.04 -14.75 4.98
CA SER A 134 -12.84 -13.52 5.05
C SER A 134 -13.37 -13.13 3.67
N ASP A 135 -14.48 -12.39 3.62
CA ASP A 135 -15.12 -11.94 2.38
C ASP A 135 -14.17 -11.16 1.45
N TYR A 136 -13.11 -10.55 2.00
CA TYR A 136 -12.19 -9.68 1.29
C TYR A 136 -10.71 -10.05 1.46
N GLY A 137 -10.41 -11.19 2.09
CA GLY A 137 -9.05 -11.53 2.49
C GLY A 137 -8.57 -10.73 3.70
N GLU A 138 -7.30 -10.90 4.03
CA GLU A 138 -6.64 -10.28 5.18
C GLU A 138 -5.48 -9.42 4.72
N VAL A 139 -5.40 -8.18 5.17
CA VAL A 139 -4.29 -7.28 4.85
C VAL A 139 -3.27 -7.32 5.97
N ILE A 140 -2.06 -7.68 5.63
CA ILE A 140 -0.91 -7.66 6.52
C ILE A 140 -0.15 -6.35 6.28
N ILE A 141 0.23 -5.69 7.37
CA ILE A 141 1.01 -4.45 7.33
C ILE A 141 2.26 -4.61 8.19
N THR A 142 3.42 -4.37 7.60
CA THR A 142 4.69 -4.23 8.31
C THR A 142 5.19 -2.80 8.21
N ASP A 143 6.13 -2.42 9.08
CA ASP A 143 6.62 -1.06 9.21
C ASP A 143 8.16 -1.05 9.20
N GLU A 144 8.77 -0.14 8.44
CA GLU A 144 10.23 0.05 8.47
C GLU A 144 10.78 0.55 9.80
N GLY A 145 9.90 0.99 10.70
CA GLY A 145 10.29 1.45 12.03
C GLY A 145 10.73 0.31 12.95
N SER A 146 11.67 0.62 13.85
CA SER A 146 12.08 -0.32 14.88
C SER A 146 10.98 -0.48 15.94
N GLY A 147 10.66 -1.72 16.30
CA GLY A 147 9.78 -2.04 17.42
C GLY A 147 8.28 -2.17 17.09
N ALA A 148 7.91 -2.12 15.81
CA ALA A 148 6.54 -2.38 15.39
C ALA A 148 6.36 -3.85 14.97
N LYS A 149 5.42 -4.55 15.59
CA LYS A 149 5.00 -5.88 15.14
C LYS A 149 4.18 -5.76 13.87
N PRO A 150 4.22 -6.75 12.99
CA PRO A 150 3.26 -6.84 11.90
C PRO A 150 1.84 -6.85 12.45
N MET A 151 0.95 -6.27 11.68
CA MET A 151 -0.48 -6.28 11.98
C MET A 151 -1.22 -6.91 10.83
N TYR A 152 -2.30 -7.59 11.12
CA TYR A 152 -3.27 -7.88 10.09
C TYR A 152 -4.61 -7.24 10.38
N PHE A 153 -5.31 -6.94 9.31
CA PHE A 153 -6.66 -6.41 9.32
C PHE A 153 -7.52 -7.27 8.42
N LYS A 154 -8.71 -7.59 8.87
CA LYS A 154 -9.75 -8.15 8.01
C LYS A 154 -11.03 -7.37 8.18
N MET A 155 -11.78 -7.27 7.11
CA MET A 155 -13.11 -6.70 7.09
C MET A 155 -14.12 -7.80 6.80
N THR A 156 -15.22 -7.78 7.50
CA THR A 156 -16.34 -8.69 7.29
C THR A 156 -17.63 -7.91 7.06
N GLY A 157 -18.53 -8.48 6.29
CA GLY A 157 -19.79 -7.87 5.91
C GLY A 157 -19.71 -7.22 4.52
N THR A 158 -20.77 -7.38 3.76
CA THR A 158 -20.90 -6.90 2.36
C THR A 158 -21.77 -5.67 2.23
N ASP A 159 -22.16 -5.05 3.33
CA ASP A 159 -23.00 -3.86 3.31
C ASP A 159 -22.32 -2.72 2.55
N SER A 160 -23.08 -2.01 1.73
CA SER A 160 -22.60 -0.84 1.01
C SER A 160 -22.22 0.32 1.94
N ASP A 161 -22.82 0.37 3.13
CA ASP A 161 -22.44 1.30 4.17
C ASP A 161 -21.32 0.70 5.03
N ILE A 162 -20.15 1.33 4.96
CA ILE A 162 -18.97 0.91 5.72
C ILE A 162 -19.22 0.92 7.24
N THR A 163 -20.16 1.70 7.72
CA THR A 163 -20.51 1.77 9.13
C THR A 163 -21.14 0.48 9.64
N ASN A 164 -21.65 -0.35 8.74
CA ASN A 164 -22.25 -1.66 9.05
C ASN A 164 -21.28 -2.84 8.91
N ARG A 165 -20.05 -2.57 8.48
CA ARG A 165 -19.01 -3.60 8.35
C ARG A 165 -18.17 -3.66 9.62
N THR A 166 -17.64 -4.83 9.92
CA THR A 166 -16.76 -5.03 11.08
C THR A 166 -15.31 -5.14 10.62
N PHE A 167 -14.45 -4.33 11.21
CA PHE A 167 -13.00 -4.46 11.08
C PHE A 167 -12.44 -5.20 12.28
N PHE A 168 -11.66 -6.20 11.99
CA PHE A 168 -10.89 -6.92 12.97
C PHE A 168 -9.41 -6.63 12.75
N ALA A 169 -8.66 -6.38 13.82
CA ALA A 169 -7.24 -6.17 13.74
C ALA A 169 -6.51 -6.93 14.85
N LYS A 170 -5.35 -7.48 14.52
CA LYS A 170 -4.50 -8.24 15.44
C LYS A 170 -3.01 -7.96 15.16
N GLU A 171 -2.20 -8.02 16.21
CA GLU A 171 -0.74 -8.12 16.06
C GLU A 171 -0.33 -9.53 15.72
N ILE A 172 0.66 -9.64 14.85
CA ILE A 172 1.33 -10.89 14.56
C ILE A 172 2.63 -10.94 15.35
N THR A 173 2.86 -12.00 16.08
CA THR A 173 4.11 -12.24 16.79
C THR A 173 4.95 -13.22 15.97
N VAL A 174 5.98 -12.70 15.31
CA VAL A 174 6.87 -13.51 14.47
C VAL A 174 7.77 -14.40 15.37
N SER A 175 8.57 -13.78 16.22
CA SER A 175 9.42 -14.45 17.21
C SER A 175 9.92 -13.40 18.20
N GLY A 176 9.60 -13.53 19.48
CA GLY A 176 10.12 -12.66 20.53
C GLY A 176 10.08 -11.17 20.18
N THR A 177 11.25 -10.57 19.97
CA THR A 177 11.45 -9.14 19.65
C THR A 177 11.77 -8.89 18.16
N VAL A 178 11.38 -9.78 17.27
CA VAL A 178 11.58 -9.61 15.83
C VAL A 178 10.50 -8.69 15.26
N TYR A 179 10.94 -7.60 14.64
CA TYR A 179 10.10 -6.56 14.05
C TYR A 179 10.44 -6.42 12.56
N PRO A 180 9.81 -7.20 11.67
CA PRO A 180 10.13 -7.20 10.26
C PRO A 180 9.60 -5.94 9.57
N LYS A 181 10.33 -5.50 8.54
CA LYS A 181 9.99 -4.34 7.71
C LYS A 181 9.15 -4.68 6.49
N TYR A 182 9.34 -5.86 5.95
CA TYR A 182 8.78 -6.29 4.69
C TYR A 182 7.93 -7.53 4.87
N CYS A 183 6.84 -7.61 4.12
CA CYS A 183 5.98 -8.79 4.08
C CYS A 183 5.56 -9.11 2.67
N VAL A 184 5.35 -10.39 2.41
CA VAL A 184 4.77 -10.91 1.16
C VAL A 184 4.06 -12.22 1.46
N ILE A 185 3.04 -12.55 0.68
CA ILE A 185 2.44 -13.87 0.70
C ILE A 185 3.09 -14.71 -0.39
N HIS A 186 3.56 -15.88 -0.01
CA HIS A 186 4.14 -16.87 -0.92
C HIS A 186 3.68 -18.27 -0.52
N ASP A 187 3.10 -18.99 -1.45
CA ASP A 187 2.60 -20.36 -1.28
C ASP A 187 1.77 -20.55 0.02
N LYS A 188 0.85 -19.62 0.26
CA LYS A 188 -0.04 -19.60 1.43
C LYS A 188 0.67 -19.40 2.77
N HIS A 189 1.89 -18.94 2.76
CA HIS A 189 2.63 -18.52 3.95
C HIS A 189 2.77 -17.00 3.97
N LEU A 190 2.70 -16.41 5.14
CA LEU A 190 3.19 -15.05 5.33
C LEU A 190 4.71 -15.12 5.50
N VAL A 191 5.41 -14.51 4.57
CA VAL A 191 6.87 -14.39 4.60
C VAL A 191 7.23 -12.98 5.01
N VAL A 192 8.09 -12.84 6.01
CA VAL A 192 8.52 -11.53 6.52
C VAL A 192 10.04 -11.47 6.67
N ALA A 193 10.60 -10.27 6.48
CA ALA A 193 12.04 -10.07 6.49
C ALA A 193 12.43 -8.65 6.92
N GLY A 194 13.75 -8.39 7.01
CA GLY A 194 14.31 -7.07 7.21
C GLY A 194 14.22 -6.56 8.66
N ALA A 195 14.14 -7.46 9.64
CA ALA A 195 14.20 -7.06 11.05
C ALA A 195 15.59 -6.50 11.39
N ALA A 196 15.63 -5.38 12.14
CA ALA A 196 16.90 -4.76 12.51
C ALA A 196 17.81 -5.67 13.35
N THR A 197 17.21 -6.55 14.16
CA THR A 197 17.92 -7.54 14.99
C THR A 197 18.38 -8.77 14.22
N ALA A 198 17.82 -9.01 13.03
CA ALA A 198 18.12 -10.19 12.20
C ALA A 198 17.93 -9.83 10.70
N PRO A 199 18.79 -8.93 10.13
CA PRO A 199 18.55 -8.34 8.82
C PRO A 199 18.63 -9.34 7.66
N ASN A 200 19.36 -10.43 7.85
CA ASN A 200 19.57 -11.49 6.84
C ASN A 200 18.69 -12.73 7.07
N THR A 201 17.68 -12.62 7.93
CA THR A 201 16.80 -13.73 8.26
C THR A 201 15.43 -13.51 7.63
N ILE A 202 14.90 -14.56 7.04
CA ILE A 202 13.53 -14.63 6.52
C ILE A 202 12.74 -15.53 7.47
N TYR A 203 11.57 -15.08 7.87
CA TYR A 203 10.64 -15.85 8.68
C TYR A 203 9.40 -16.15 7.85
N TYR A 204 8.80 -17.29 8.05
CA TYR A 204 7.55 -17.68 7.40
C TYR A 204 6.58 -18.31 8.39
N SER A 205 5.32 -18.08 8.16
CA SER A 205 4.22 -18.61 8.98
C SER A 205 3.89 -20.05 8.60
N GLY A 206 3.03 -20.69 9.38
CA GLY A 206 2.37 -21.93 8.98
C GLY A 206 1.56 -21.78 7.68
N THR A 207 1.30 -22.89 7.01
CA THR A 207 0.49 -22.91 5.78
C THR A 207 -0.96 -22.53 6.10
N ASN A 208 -1.52 -21.56 5.39
CA ASN A 208 -2.85 -21.00 5.64
C ASN A 208 -3.05 -20.39 7.04
N ASP A 209 -1.97 -20.13 7.77
CA ASP A 209 -2.03 -19.52 9.09
C ASP A 209 -0.99 -18.41 9.18
N ILE A 210 -1.45 -17.15 9.02
CA ILE A 210 -0.57 -15.98 8.93
C ILE A 210 0.01 -15.55 10.26
N ASP A 211 -0.46 -16.05 11.37
CA ASP A 211 0.00 -15.70 12.71
C ASP A 211 0.70 -16.84 13.47
N ASP A 212 0.81 -18.02 12.87
CA ASP A 212 1.62 -19.12 13.40
C ASP A 212 3.05 -19.12 12.85
N PHE A 213 3.98 -18.59 13.61
CA PHE A 213 5.41 -18.63 13.33
C PHE A 213 6.16 -19.65 14.22
N THR A 214 5.46 -20.60 14.81
CA THR A 214 6.04 -21.61 15.70
C THR A 214 6.58 -22.83 14.95
N SER A 215 6.12 -23.07 13.74
CA SER A 215 6.64 -24.11 12.87
C SER A 215 7.99 -23.70 12.31
N THR A 216 9.06 -24.22 12.90
CA THR A 216 10.39 -24.21 12.29
C THR A 216 10.41 -25.28 11.21
N GLY A 217 10.51 -24.86 9.95
CA GLY A 217 10.80 -25.77 8.84
C GLY A 217 12.27 -26.17 8.84
#